data_e450b3746ec54fb903fd71091aa73669
#
_entry.id   e450b3746ec54fb903fd71091aa73669
#
_cell.length_a   1.000
_cell.length_b   1.000
_cell.length_c   1.000
_cell.angle_alpha   90.00
_cell.angle_beta   90.00
_cell.angle_gamma   90.00
#
_symmetry.space_group_name_H-M   'P 1'
#
loop_
_entity.id
_entity.type
_entity.pdbx_description
1 polymer ?
#
loop_
_entity_poly.entity_id
_entity_poly.type
_entity_poly.pdbx_seq_one_letter_code
_entity_poly.pdbx_strand_id
1 'polypeptide(L)'
;MPLIYLVRHGIAEDRSTTGRDEDRGLTQAGADNLQRAAAGFVWLEVRPDAIWSSPLRRARQTAEILRDAIAPGLELAIEPALRPEADVEAMLQALQAMTGAQALMLVGHEPNVSALASALLTGVVSGARMPFKPGSALALEQTFPPAGRGGLRWFVTPEQLRRLGT
;
A
#
# COMPACT_ATOMS: atom_id res chain seq x y z
N MET A 1 -3.58 15.45 11.43
CA MET A 1 -4.59 14.53 10.86
C MET A 1 -3.90 13.21 10.57
N PRO A 2 -4.57 12.08 10.79
CA PRO A 2 -4.02 10.77 10.47
C PRO A 2 -3.61 10.66 9.00
N LEU A 3 -2.51 9.93 8.74
CA LEU A 3 -2.00 9.67 7.41
C LEU A 3 -2.33 8.24 6.98
N ILE A 4 -2.71 8.08 5.73
CA ILE A 4 -2.82 6.78 5.09
C ILE A 4 -1.83 6.73 3.93
N TYR A 5 -1.00 5.69 3.94
CA TYR A 5 -0.11 5.35 2.84
C TYR A 5 -0.68 4.14 2.11
N LEU A 6 -1.00 4.29 0.83
CA LEU A 6 -1.46 3.20 -0.03
C LEU A 6 -0.31 2.76 -0.93
N VAL A 7 -0.01 1.48 -0.93
CA VAL A 7 1.09 0.91 -1.73
C VAL A 7 0.56 -0.28 -2.53
N ARG A 8 0.81 -0.29 -3.84
CA ARG A 8 0.65 -1.49 -4.65
C ARG A 8 1.88 -2.38 -4.47
N HIS A 9 1.68 -3.70 -4.33
CA HIS A 9 2.79 -4.65 -4.30
C HIS A 9 3.75 -4.46 -5.50
N GLY A 10 5.01 -4.86 -5.33
CA GLY A 10 6.03 -4.81 -6.38
C GLY A 10 5.83 -5.81 -7.50
N ILE A 11 6.74 -5.82 -8.46
CA ILE A 11 6.70 -6.73 -9.62
C ILE A 11 6.77 -8.18 -9.12
N ALA A 12 5.74 -8.97 -9.48
CA ALA A 12 5.57 -10.35 -9.06
C ALA A 12 5.84 -11.34 -10.21
N GLU A 13 6.13 -12.57 -9.84
CA GLU A 13 6.24 -13.69 -10.78
C GLU A 13 4.91 -13.91 -11.53
N ASP A 14 4.98 -14.35 -12.78
CA ASP A 14 3.79 -14.68 -13.58
C ASP A 14 3.09 -15.94 -13.06
N ARG A 15 3.86 -16.86 -12.49
CA ARG A 15 3.38 -18.13 -11.93
C ARG A 15 4.13 -18.47 -10.64
N SER A 16 3.41 -19.09 -9.68
CA SER A 16 4.04 -19.69 -8.51
C SER A 16 4.43 -21.14 -8.76
N THR A 17 5.29 -21.68 -7.89
CA THR A 17 5.66 -23.11 -7.91
C THR A 17 4.49 -24.04 -7.61
N THR A 18 3.49 -23.56 -6.87
CA THR A 18 2.27 -24.31 -6.53
C THR A 18 1.16 -24.18 -7.57
N GLY A 19 1.29 -23.24 -8.53
CA GLY A 19 0.24 -22.89 -9.48
C GLY A 19 -0.87 -21.98 -8.91
N ARG A 20 -0.84 -21.69 -7.61
CA ARG A 20 -1.82 -20.81 -6.95
C ARG A 20 -1.41 -19.35 -7.05
N ASP A 21 -2.36 -18.47 -7.35
CA ASP A 21 -2.09 -17.02 -7.44
C ASP A 21 -1.57 -16.43 -6.13
N GLU A 22 -2.10 -16.86 -5.01
CA GLU A 22 -1.71 -16.37 -3.68
C GLU A 22 -0.24 -16.65 -3.32
N ASP A 23 0.37 -17.66 -3.92
CA ASP A 23 1.75 -18.08 -3.69
C ASP A 23 2.76 -17.41 -4.66
N ARG A 24 2.27 -16.61 -5.62
CA ARG A 24 3.14 -15.81 -6.48
C ARG A 24 3.88 -14.78 -5.64
N GLY A 25 5.21 -14.88 -5.62
CA GLY A 25 6.08 -13.95 -4.92
C GLY A 25 6.55 -12.80 -5.82
N LEU A 26 7.31 -11.89 -5.24
CA LEU A 26 8.04 -10.89 -6.01
C LEU A 26 9.10 -11.59 -6.88
N THR A 27 9.36 -11.05 -8.08
CA THR A 27 10.58 -11.39 -8.81
C THR A 27 11.80 -10.85 -8.07
N GLN A 28 12.99 -11.39 -8.34
CA GLN A 28 14.23 -10.85 -7.79
C GLN A 28 14.38 -9.36 -8.16
N ALA A 29 14.12 -9.01 -9.42
CA ALA A 29 14.15 -7.62 -9.88
C ALA A 29 13.10 -6.76 -9.16
N GLY A 30 11.91 -7.30 -8.88
CA GLY A 30 10.87 -6.61 -8.11
C GLY A 30 11.30 -6.32 -6.68
N ALA A 31 11.91 -7.29 -6.01
CA ALA A 31 12.46 -7.12 -4.66
C ALA A 31 13.60 -6.08 -4.64
N ASP A 32 14.55 -6.17 -5.57
CA ASP A 32 15.66 -5.23 -5.69
C ASP A 32 15.18 -3.80 -5.97
N ASN A 33 14.17 -3.65 -6.82
CA ASN A 33 13.56 -2.34 -7.10
C ASN A 33 12.89 -1.75 -5.87
N LEU A 34 12.20 -2.56 -5.07
CA LEU A 34 11.57 -2.09 -3.83
C LEU A 34 12.61 -1.69 -2.78
N GLN A 35 13.69 -2.45 -2.64
CA GLN A 35 14.78 -2.09 -1.73
C GLN A 35 15.39 -0.73 -2.09
N ARG A 36 15.58 -0.46 -3.38
CA ARG A 36 16.05 0.85 -3.85
C ARG A 36 15.00 1.95 -3.67
N ALA A 37 13.72 1.65 -3.90
CA ALA A 37 12.62 2.58 -3.69
C ALA A 37 12.42 2.92 -2.21
N ALA A 38 12.78 2.01 -1.30
CA ALA A 38 12.66 2.21 0.14
C ALA A 38 13.43 3.46 0.62
N ALA A 39 14.57 3.79 0.02
CA ALA A 39 15.29 5.03 0.30
C ALA A 39 14.44 6.29 -0.01
N GLY A 40 13.61 6.23 -1.04
CA GLY A 40 12.66 7.31 -1.35
C GLY A 40 11.57 7.47 -0.29
N PHE A 41 11.08 6.37 0.28
CA PHE A 41 10.16 6.43 1.42
C PHE A 41 10.82 7.07 2.66
N VAL A 42 12.09 6.76 2.91
CA VAL A 42 12.86 7.42 3.99
C VAL A 42 12.98 8.93 3.70
N TRP A 43 13.31 9.31 2.48
CA TRP A 43 13.41 10.72 2.06
C TRP A 43 12.08 11.48 2.22
N LEU A 44 10.95 10.82 1.91
CA LEU A 44 9.59 11.36 2.10
C LEU A 44 9.14 11.34 3.57
N GLU A 45 10.00 10.93 4.49
CA GLU A 45 9.72 10.84 5.92
C GLU A 45 8.49 9.95 6.24
N VAL A 46 8.29 8.89 5.46
CA VAL A 46 7.22 7.92 5.70
C VAL A 46 7.52 7.14 6.98
N ARG A 47 6.67 7.31 7.98
CA ARG A 47 6.82 6.69 9.31
C ARG A 47 5.48 6.11 9.77
N PRO A 48 5.11 4.94 9.30
CA PRO A 48 3.87 4.31 9.75
C PRO A 48 4.01 3.81 11.20
N ASP A 49 2.93 3.92 11.95
CA ASP A 49 2.78 3.29 13.27
C ASP A 49 1.94 2.00 13.20
N ALA A 50 1.36 1.70 12.02
CA ALA A 50 0.73 0.43 11.69
C ALA A 50 0.92 0.11 10.20
N ILE A 51 1.13 -1.18 9.89
CA ILE A 51 1.23 -1.68 8.51
C ILE A 51 0.27 -2.85 8.35
N TRP A 52 -0.65 -2.75 7.41
CA TRP A 52 -1.57 -3.80 7.01
C TRP A 52 -1.21 -4.29 5.60
N SER A 53 -1.13 -5.60 5.44
CA SER A 53 -0.84 -6.23 4.15
C SER A 53 -1.94 -7.20 3.76
N SER A 54 -2.21 -7.27 2.46
CA SER A 54 -2.90 -8.42 1.89
C SER A 54 -2.21 -9.73 2.29
N PRO A 55 -2.95 -10.83 2.51
CA PRO A 55 -2.37 -12.13 2.82
C PRO A 55 -1.56 -12.75 1.66
N LEU A 56 -1.66 -12.22 0.43
CA LEU A 56 -0.94 -12.74 -0.73
C LEU A 56 0.57 -12.50 -0.62
N ARG A 57 1.36 -13.51 -1.00
CA ARG A 57 2.82 -13.51 -0.81
C ARG A 57 3.50 -12.24 -1.34
N ARG A 58 3.20 -11.81 -2.56
CA ARG A 58 3.79 -10.59 -3.18
C ARG A 58 3.55 -9.31 -2.39
N ALA A 59 2.38 -9.20 -1.76
CA ALA A 59 2.05 -8.04 -0.92
C ALA A 59 2.78 -8.09 0.42
N ARG A 60 2.83 -9.26 1.07
CA ARG A 60 3.57 -9.44 2.32
C ARG A 60 5.06 -9.15 2.14
N GLN A 61 5.69 -9.70 1.09
CA GLN A 61 7.10 -9.43 0.79
C GLN A 61 7.35 -7.93 0.54
N THR A 62 6.44 -7.25 -0.16
CA THR A 62 6.52 -5.79 -0.34
C THR A 62 6.46 -5.06 1.01
N ALA A 63 5.49 -5.41 1.84
CA ALA A 63 5.32 -4.81 3.16
C ALA A 63 6.54 -5.06 4.07
N GLU A 64 7.10 -6.26 4.04
CA GLU A 64 8.30 -6.62 4.82
C GLU A 64 9.52 -5.79 4.40
N ILE A 65 9.78 -5.68 3.09
CA ILE A 65 10.90 -4.87 2.56
C ILE A 65 10.76 -3.41 2.98
N LEU A 66 9.57 -2.83 2.85
CA LEU A 66 9.34 -1.44 3.23
C LEU A 66 9.43 -1.26 4.74
N ARG A 67 8.79 -2.13 5.53
CA ARG A 67 8.86 -2.08 7.00
C ARG A 67 10.31 -2.07 7.49
N ASP A 68 11.15 -2.96 6.98
CA ASP A 68 12.53 -3.09 7.42
C ASP A 68 13.34 -1.80 7.18
N ALA A 69 12.96 -1.03 6.17
CA ALA A 69 13.61 0.24 5.85
C ALA A 69 13.05 1.45 6.63
N ILE A 70 11.73 1.51 6.84
CA ILE A 70 11.06 2.73 7.36
C ILE A 70 10.52 2.60 8.78
N ALA A 71 10.28 1.37 9.25
CA ALA A 71 9.71 1.09 10.57
C ALA A 71 10.23 -0.25 11.12
N PRO A 72 11.56 -0.44 11.25
CA PRO A 72 12.13 -1.71 11.67
C PRO A 72 11.59 -2.11 13.05
N GLY A 73 11.17 -3.37 13.17
CA GLY A 73 10.57 -3.90 14.39
C GLY A 73 9.06 -3.69 14.53
N LEU A 74 8.43 -2.94 13.63
CA LEU A 74 6.97 -2.82 13.62
C LEU A 74 6.34 -4.15 13.21
N GLU A 75 5.29 -4.58 13.92
CA GLU A 75 4.55 -5.78 13.58
C GLU A 75 3.72 -5.58 12.32
N LEU A 76 3.75 -6.57 11.43
CA LEU A 76 2.97 -6.57 10.20
C LEU A 76 1.64 -7.29 10.43
N ALA A 77 0.52 -6.58 10.29
CA ALA A 77 -0.81 -7.18 10.37
C ALA A 77 -1.29 -7.64 8.98
N ILE A 78 -1.91 -8.81 8.95
CA ILE A 78 -2.54 -9.34 7.73
C ILE A 78 -4.01 -8.93 7.73
N GLU A 79 -4.41 -8.22 6.67
CA GLU A 79 -5.78 -7.71 6.50
C GLU A 79 -6.46 -8.38 5.30
N PRO A 80 -7.43 -9.29 5.54
CA PRO A 80 -8.12 -9.99 4.45
C PRO A 80 -8.87 -9.08 3.49
N ALA A 81 -9.33 -7.90 3.94
CA ALA A 81 -10.00 -6.92 3.09
C ALA A 81 -9.08 -6.31 2.01
N LEU A 82 -7.77 -6.54 2.10
CA LEU A 82 -6.79 -6.15 1.07
C LEU A 82 -6.58 -7.22 -0.02
N ARG A 83 -7.29 -8.35 0.02
CA ARG A 83 -7.24 -9.36 -1.05
C ARG A 83 -7.73 -8.77 -2.38
N PRO A 84 -7.20 -9.25 -3.54
CA PRO A 84 -7.62 -8.74 -4.86
C PRO A 84 -9.10 -8.97 -5.15
N GLU A 85 -9.71 -10.02 -4.62
CA GLU A 85 -11.12 -10.36 -4.77
C GLU A 85 -12.07 -9.63 -3.80
N ALA A 86 -11.52 -8.97 -2.76
CA ALA A 86 -12.32 -8.18 -1.83
C ALA A 86 -12.81 -6.88 -2.51
N ASP A 87 -13.97 -6.41 -2.11
CA ASP A 87 -14.46 -5.11 -2.54
C ASP A 87 -13.88 -3.96 -1.67
N VAL A 88 -13.96 -2.75 -2.19
CA VAL A 88 -13.45 -1.57 -1.50
C VAL A 88 -14.24 -1.27 -0.23
N GLU A 89 -15.52 -1.63 -0.19
CA GLU A 89 -16.38 -1.45 0.98
C GLU A 89 -15.86 -2.23 2.19
N ALA A 90 -15.39 -3.46 2.00
CA ALA A 90 -14.79 -4.24 3.07
C ALA A 90 -13.57 -3.53 3.67
N MET A 91 -12.74 -2.89 2.84
CA MET A 91 -11.59 -2.13 3.31
C MET A 91 -12.01 -0.84 4.03
N LEU A 92 -13.02 -0.14 3.53
CA LEU A 92 -13.58 1.04 4.21
C LEU A 92 -14.13 0.68 5.60
N GLN A 93 -14.81 -0.45 5.73
CA GLN A 93 -15.31 -0.95 7.01
C GLN A 93 -14.16 -1.30 7.96
N ALA A 94 -13.09 -1.95 7.48
CA ALA A 94 -11.91 -2.22 8.28
C ALA A 94 -11.25 -0.93 8.79
N LEU A 95 -11.17 0.10 7.96
CA LEU A 95 -10.66 1.42 8.34
C LEU A 95 -11.56 2.11 9.37
N GLN A 96 -12.88 1.95 9.27
CA GLN A 96 -13.82 2.50 10.27
C GLN A 96 -13.65 1.85 11.64
N ALA A 97 -13.30 0.57 11.68
CA ALA A 97 -13.06 -0.17 12.92
C ALA A 97 -11.67 0.11 13.52
N MET A 98 -10.77 0.73 12.76
CA MET A 98 -9.43 1.03 13.24
C MET A 98 -9.44 2.14 14.28
N THR A 99 -8.72 1.93 15.37
CA THR A 99 -8.54 2.92 16.42
C THR A 99 -7.06 3.11 16.75
N GLY A 100 -6.64 4.34 17.01
CA GLY A 100 -5.35 4.67 17.61
C GLY A 100 -4.20 4.92 16.64
N ALA A 101 -4.19 4.38 15.42
CA ALA A 101 -3.10 4.66 14.47
C ALA A 101 -3.18 6.11 13.96
N GLN A 102 -2.02 6.76 13.90
CA GLN A 102 -1.87 8.10 13.33
C GLN A 102 -1.28 8.06 11.92
N ALA A 103 -0.62 6.96 11.55
CA ALA A 103 -0.02 6.76 10.25
C ALA A 103 -0.10 5.28 9.86
N LEU A 104 -1.08 4.93 9.01
CA LEU A 104 -1.33 3.57 8.57
C LEU A 104 -0.83 3.35 7.15
N MET A 105 -0.02 2.31 6.94
CA MET A 105 0.35 1.85 5.59
C MET A 105 -0.47 0.63 5.21
N LEU A 106 -1.02 0.65 4.00
CA LEU A 106 -1.79 -0.44 3.40
C LEU A 106 -1.07 -0.94 2.15
N VAL A 107 -0.79 -2.25 2.09
CA VAL A 107 -0.15 -2.87 0.92
C VAL A 107 -1.11 -3.84 0.26
N GLY A 108 -1.50 -3.54 -0.97
CA GLY A 108 -2.54 -4.28 -1.68
C GLY A 108 -2.30 -4.39 -3.18
N HIS A 109 -3.39 -4.51 -3.91
CA HIS A 109 -3.45 -4.88 -5.33
C HIS A 109 -4.27 -3.88 -6.14
N GLU A 110 -3.97 -3.74 -7.43
CA GLU A 110 -4.86 -3.11 -8.39
C GLU A 110 -5.97 -4.09 -8.82
N PRO A 111 -7.18 -3.59 -9.08
CA PRO A 111 -7.60 -2.17 -9.08
C PRO A 111 -8.00 -1.62 -7.69
N ASN A 112 -7.96 -2.42 -6.64
CA ASN A 112 -8.53 -2.08 -5.34
C ASN A 112 -7.81 -0.91 -4.66
N VAL A 113 -6.47 -0.80 -4.81
CA VAL A 113 -5.70 0.29 -4.20
C VAL A 113 -6.09 1.64 -4.81
N SER A 114 -6.21 1.73 -6.14
CA SER A 114 -6.65 2.96 -6.80
C SER A 114 -8.11 3.29 -6.52
N ALA A 115 -8.99 2.29 -6.45
CA ALA A 115 -10.39 2.48 -6.10
C ALA A 115 -10.55 2.96 -4.64
N LEU A 116 -9.77 2.41 -3.72
CA LEU A 116 -9.73 2.87 -2.33
C LEU A 116 -9.21 4.31 -2.23
N ALA A 117 -8.11 4.63 -2.94
CA ALA A 117 -7.60 6.00 -3.00
C ALA A 117 -8.67 6.98 -3.50
N SER A 118 -9.38 6.63 -4.57
CA SER A 118 -10.50 7.42 -5.09
C SER A 118 -11.59 7.62 -4.05
N ALA A 119 -12.04 6.55 -3.41
CA ALA A 119 -13.08 6.62 -2.38
C ALA A 119 -12.69 7.51 -1.19
N LEU A 120 -11.45 7.39 -0.72
CA LEU A 120 -10.94 8.20 0.39
C LEU A 120 -10.82 9.69 0.04
N LEU A 121 -10.46 10.02 -1.19
CA LEU A 121 -10.28 11.40 -1.64
C LEU A 121 -11.60 12.06 -2.06
N THR A 122 -12.48 11.33 -2.75
CA THR A 122 -13.67 11.88 -3.42
C THR A 122 -15.00 11.42 -2.85
N GLY A 123 -14.99 10.36 -2.03
CA GLY A 123 -16.20 9.68 -1.57
C GLY A 123 -16.76 8.65 -2.55
N VAL A 124 -16.16 8.50 -3.74
CA VAL A 124 -16.64 7.60 -4.79
C VAL A 124 -15.48 6.76 -5.35
N VAL A 125 -15.67 5.45 -5.47
CA VAL A 125 -14.64 4.51 -5.97
C VAL A 125 -14.15 4.81 -7.39
N SER A 126 -14.96 5.49 -8.19
CA SER A 126 -14.64 5.90 -9.57
C SER A 126 -14.48 7.42 -9.74
N GLY A 127 -14.40 8.17 -8.65
CA GLY A 127 -14.35 9.64 -8.67
C GLY A 127 -13.01 10.21 -9.16
N ALA A 128 -11.93 9.45 -9.03
CA ALA A 128 -10.61 9.83 -9.53
C ALA A 128 -9.89 8.62 -10.13
N ARG A 129 -9.09 8.87 -11.16
CA ARG A 129 -8.27 7.84 -11.79
C ARG A 129 -6.80 8.00 -11.40
N MET A 130 -6.32 7.06 -10.61
CA MET A 130 -4.94 7.05 -10.10
C MET A 130 -4.32 5.67 -10.34
N PRO A 131 -3.81 5.40 -11.55
CA PRO A 131 -3.26 4.08 -11.88
C PRO A 131 -1.93 3.85 -11.15
N PHE A 132 -1.92 2.92 -10.21
CA PHE A 132 -0.71 2.49 -9.52
C PHE A 132 0.06 1.49 -10.37
N LYS A 133 1.30 1.79 -10.72
CA LYS A 133 2.27 0.78 -11.20
C LYS A 133 2.71 -0.11 -10.03
N PRO A 134 3.20 -1.34 -10.27
CA PRO A 134 3.77 -2.16 -9.19
C PRO A 134 4.83 -1.39 -8.39
N GLY A 135 4.64 -1.27 -7.07
CA GLY A 135 5.51 -0.49 -6.19
C GLY A 135 5.19 1.01 -6.11
N SER A 136 4.16 1.50 -6.80
CA SER A 136 3.68 2.88 -6.61
C SER A 136 3.07 3.08 -5.23
N ALA A 137 3.17 4.30 -4.72
CA ALA A 137 2.62 4.68 -3.43
C ALA A 137 1.93 6.04 -3.48
N LEU A 138 0.94 6.19 -2.60
CA LEU A 138 0.20 7.42 -2.40
C LEU A 138 0.08 7.70 -0.91
N ALA A 139 0.22 8.96 -0.51
CA ALA A 139 -0.09 9.42 0.84
C ALA A 139 -1.25 10.39 0.82
N LEU A 140 -2.16 10.23 1.75
CA LEU A 140 -3.27 11.15 1.98
C LEU A 140 -3.50 11.40 3.47
N GLU A 141 -4.01 12.57 3.79
CA GLU A 141 -4.57 12.88 5.10
C GLU A 141 -6.04 12.48 5.12
N GLN A 142 -6.47 11.84 6.19
CA GLN A 142 -7.84 11.37 6.32
C GLN A 142 -8.35 11.54 7.73
N THR A 143 -9.57 12.03 7.85
CA THR A 143 -10.32 11.93 9.11
C THR A 143 -10.96 10.55 9.24
N PHE A 144 -11.08 10.03 10.46
CA PHE A 144 -11.80 8.79 10.71
C PHE A 144 -13.13 9.09 11.45
N PRO A 145 -14.21 8.41 11.06
CA PRO A 145 -14.34 7.48 9.95
C PRO A 145 -14.13 8.17 8.60
N PRO A 146 -13.56 7.46 7.59
CA PRO A 146 -13.30 8.06 6.30
C PRO A 146 -14.61 8.45 5.60
N ALA A 147 -14.73 9.73 5.23
CA ALA A 147 -15.93 10.31 4.65
C ALA A 147 -15.71 10.91 3.25
N GLY A 148 -14.69 10.45 2.54
CA GLY A 148 -14.40 10.88 1.17
C GLY A 148 -14.05 12.37 1.07
N ARG A 149 -13.22 12.86 1.98
CA ARG A 149 -12.69 14.23 2.00
C ARG A 149 -11.22 14.27 2.39
N GLY A 150 -10.50 13.20 2.06
CA GLY A 150 -9.07 13.11 2.31
C GLY A 150 -8.30 14.15 1.48
N GLY A 151 -7.20 14.63 2.02
CA GLY A 151 -6.27 15.52 1.33
C GLY A 151 -5.11 14.73 0.73
N LEU A 152 -4.94 14.78 -0.60
CA LEU A 152 -3.76 14.18 -1.25
C LEU A 152 -2.49 14.91 -0.80
N ARG A 153 -1.50 14.16 -0.31
CA ARG A 153 -0.17 14.68 0.01
C ARG A 153 0.80 14.48 -1.16
N TRP A 154 0.88 13.26 -1.66
CA TRP A 154 1.69 12.92 -2.82
C TRP A 154 1.26 11.57 -3.43
N PHE A 155 1.58 11.40 -4.71
CA PHE A 155 1.45 10.14 -5.43
C PHE A 155 2.71 9.92 -6.26
N VAL A 156 3.44 8.85 -6.04
CA VAL A 156 4.75 8.58 -6.62
C VAL A 156 4.85 7.19 -7.24
N THR A 157 5.57 7.11 -8.33
CA THR A 157 5.94 5.84 -8.97
C THR A 157 7.19 5.25 -8.31
N PRO A 158 7.44 3.93 -8.46
CA PRO A 158 8.67 3.33 -7.92
C PRO A 158 9.94 3.94 -8.53
N GLU A 159 9.88 4.38 -9.79
CA GLU A 159 11.00 5.07 -10.44
C GLU A 159 11.31 6.41 -9.76
N GLN A 160 10.29 7.21 -9.47
CA GLN A 160 10.44 8.46 -8.73
C GLN A 160 10.99 8.21 -7.32
N LEU A 161 10.48 7.18 -6.61
CA LEU A 161 10.99 6.80 -5.30
C LEU A 161 12.49 6.45 -5.33
N ARG A 162 12.93 5.68 -6.33
CA ARG A 162 14.35 5.36 -6.48
C ARG A 162 15.22 6.59 -6.72
N ARG A 163 14.71 7.58 -7.44
CA ARG A 163 15.42 8.85 -7.69
C ARG A 163 15.49 9.76 -6.45
N LEU A 164 14.45 9.75 -5.63
CA LEU A 164 14.44 10.51 -4.37
C LEU A 164 15.45 9.99 -3.35
N GLY A 165 15.75 8.70 -3.38
CA GLY A 165 16.68 8.06 -2.47
C GLY A 165 18.16 8.09 -2.90
N THR A 166 18.47 8.75 -4.01
CA THR A 166 19.86 8.98 -4.47
C THR A 166 20.30 10.39 -4.12
#